data_704f9a02d1208b9bf3f124baa410a1c0
#
_entry.id   704f9a02d1208b9bf3f124baa410a1c0
#
_cell.length_a   1.000
_cell.length_b   1.000
_cell.length_c   1.000
_cell.angle_alpha   90.00
_cell.angle_beta   90.00
_cell.angle_gamma   90.00
#
_symmetry.space_group_name_H-M   'P 1'
#
loop_
_entity.id
_entity.type
_entity.pdbx_description
1 polymer ?
#
loop_
_entity_poly.entity_id
_entity_poly.type
_entity_poly.pdbx_seq_one_letter_code
_entity_poly.pdbx_strand_id
1 'polypeptide(L)'
;MALVDRIVTGAHYGLRGWLVQRISAVIMAVYVFFVAGYIVLNSHFGDHLGRGGLDYYKWVMLFSNPLMRSFTLLFLIALFYHAWIGLRDIVMDYVRSAKVRLLIYVLLTVLLLLYSIWAVQILWGI
;
A
#
# COMPACT_ATOMS: atom_id res chain seq x y z
N MET A 1 36.19 16.47 -10.29
CA MET A 1 35.98 17.13 -9.02
C MET A 1 34.89 16.43 -8.22
N ALA A 2 35.03 16.38 -6.92
CA ALA A 2 34.11 15.70 -6.01
C ALA A 2 32.69 16.24 -6.07
N LEU A 3 32.52 17.53 -6.36
CA LEU A 3 31.21 18.17 -6.46
C LEU A 3 30.35 17.62 -7.60
N VAL A 4 30.96 17.31 -8.73
CA VAL A 4 30.25 16.75 -9.89
C VAL A 4 29.72 15.37 -9.57
N ASP A 5 30.52 14.54 -8.92
CA ASP A 5 30.12 13.19 -8.54
C ASP A 5 28.93 13.19 -7.57
N ARG A 6 28.91 14.12 -6.61
CA ARG A 6 27.83 14.25 -5.65
C ARG A 6 26.50 14.60 -6.32
N ILE A 7 26.51 15.50 -7.29
CA ILE A 7 25.29 15.94 -8.00
C ILE A 7 24.69 14.76 -8.78
N VAL A 8 25.50 14.02 -9.50
CA VAL A 8 25.05 12.86 -10.28
C VAL A 8 24.46 11.77 -9.38
N THR A 9 25.13 11.45 -8.30
CA THR A 9 24.70 10.43 -7.33
C THR A 9 23.37 10.81 -6.70
N GLY A 10 23.23 12.04 -6.24
CA GLY A 10 22.01 12.53 -5.59
C GLY A 10 20.80 12.50 -6.50
N ALA A 11 20.94 12.93 -7.74
CA ALA A 11 19.86 12.94 -8.72
C ALA A 11 19.37 11.52 -9.03
N HIS A 12 20.28 10.56 -9.14
CA HIS A 12 19.95 9.17 -9.45
C HIS A 12 19.10 8.52 -8.37
N TYR A 13 19.48 8.65 -7.12
CA TYR A 13 18.76 8.04 -5.99
C TYR A 13 17.43 8.74 -5.71
N GLY A 14 17.36 10.05 -5.86
CA GLY A 14 16.14 10.81 -5.65
C GLY A 14 15.02 10.43 -6.62
N LEU A 15 15.37 10.14 -7.86
CA LEU A 15 14.40 9.77 -8.89
C LEU A 15 13.72 8.43 -8.58
N ARG A 16 14.45 7.45 -8.12
CA ARG A 16 13.89 6.13 -7.78
C ARG A 16 12.85 6.22 -6.68
N GLY A 17 13.16 6.90 -5.58
CA GLY A 17 12.21 7.09 -4.48
C GLY A 17 10.97 7.85 -4.90
N TRP A 18 11.14 8.90 -5.67
CA TRP A 18 10.03 9.69 -6.18
C TRP A 18 9.11 8.87 -7.09
N LEU A 19 9.70 8.10 -7.99
CA LEU A 19 8.96 7.29 -8.96
C LEU A 19 8.15 6.19 -8.27
N VAL A 20 8.77 5.44 -7.36
CA VAL A 20 8.09 4.38 -6.58
C VAL A 20 6.93 4.96 -5.78
N GLN A 21 7.12 6.12 -5.16
CA GLN A 21 6.07 6.78 -4.39
C GLN A 21 4.88 7.19 -5.27
N ARG A 22 5.13 7.69 -6.47
CA ARG A 22 4.08 8.07 -7.42
C ARG A 22 3.34 6.86 -7.98
N ILE A 23 4.05 5.83 -8.40
CA ILE A 23 3.44 4.61 -8.95
C ILE A 23 2.59 3.91 -7.87
N SER A 24 3.11 3.77 -6.66
CA SER A 24 2.36 3.15 -5.56
C SER A 24 1.10 3.94 -5.23
N ALA A 25 1.16 5.26 -5.23
CA ALA A 25 0.00 6.11 -4.99
C ALA A 25 -1.10 5.91 -6.05
N VAL A 26 -0.72 5.79 -7.32
CA VAL A 26 -1.68 5.55 -8.41
C VAL A 26 -2.36 4.18 -8.26
N ILE A 27 -1.58 3.14 -7.96
CA ILE A 27 -2.12 1.79 -7.74
C ILE A 27 -3.10 1.80 -6.57
N MET A 28 -2.74 2.44 -5.47
CA MET A 28 -3.60 2.57 -4.30
C MET A 28 -4.90 3.31 -4.62
N ALA A 29 -4.81 4.41 -5.34
CA ALA A 29 -5.98 5.21 -5.71
C ALA A 29 -6.95 4.42 -6.59
N VAL A 30 -6.45 3.74 -7.61
CA VAL A 30 -7.28 2.93 -8.51
C VAL A 30 -8.00 1.82 -7.73
N TYR A 31 -7.30 1.12 -6.86
CA TYR A 31 -7.89 0.06 -6.05
C TYR A 31 -8.97 0.58 -5.10
N VAL A 32 -8.68 1.69 -4.40
CA VAL A 32 -9.64 2.30 -3.46
C VAL A 32 -10.90 2.75 -4.18
N PHE A 33 -10.78 3.39 -5.34
CA PHE A 33 -11.95 3.80 -6.13
C PHE A 33 -12.75 2.59 -6.63
N PHE A 34 -12.09 1.52 -7.01
CA PHE A 34 -12.77 0.28 -7.42
C PHE A 34 -13.57 -0.31 -6.26
N VAL A 35 -12.96 -0.48 -5.10
CA VAL A 35 -13.63 -1.06 -3.92
C VAL A 35 -14.74 -0.15 -3.43
N ALA A 36 -14.50 1.15 -3.37
CA ALA A 36 -15.52 2.12 -2.97
C ALA A 36 -16.72 2.10 -3.91
N GLY A 37 -16.48 2.06 -5.21
CA GLY A 37 -17.54 1.92 -6.21
C GLY A 37 -18.33 0.62 -6.05
N TYR A 38 -17.64 -0.48 -5.81
CA TYR A 38 -18.29 -1.76 -5.55
C TYR A 38 -19.21 -1.70 -4.32
N ILE A 39 -18.71 -1.13 -3.23
CA ILE A 39 -19.51 -0.98 -2.00
C ILE A 39 -20.74 -0.11 -2.24
N VAL A 40 -20.57 1.04 -2.86
CA VAL A 40 -21.68 1.98 -3.14
C VAL A 40 -22.74 1.34 -4.03
N LEU A 41 -22.30 0.68 -5.11
CA LEU A 41 -23.24 0.05 -6.06
C LEU A 41 -24.02 -1.10 -5.42
N ASN A 42 -23.41 -1.85 -4.52
CA ASN A 42 -24.08 -2.99 -3.88
C ASN A 42 -24.84 -2.61 -2.62
N SER A 43 -24.48 -1.53 -1.92
CA SER A 43 -25.20 -1.10 -0.72
C SER A 43 -26.39 -0.20 -1.04
N HIS A 44 -26.14 0.95 -1.66
CA HIS A 44 -27.18 1.94 -1.87
C HIS A 44 -28.06 1.62 -3.10
N PHE A 45 -27.42 1.30 -4.23
CA PHE A 45 -28.16 1.04 -5.46
C PHE A 45 -28.68 -0.40 -5.55
N GLY A 46 -28.03 -1.35 -4.87
CA GLY A 46 -28.47 -2.74 -4.86
C GLY A 46 -29.86 -2.91 -4.27
N ASP A 47 -30.14 -2.20 -3.18
CA ASP A 47 -31.46 -2.21 -2.54
C ASP A 47 -32.55 -1.63 -3.44
N HIS A 48 -32.26 -0.49 -4.05
CA HIS A 48 -33.23 0.16 -4.97
C HIS A 48 -33.53 -0.66 -6.23
N LEU A 49 -32.58 -1.50 -6.65
CA LEU A 49 -32.73 -2.37 -7.81
C LEU A 49 -33.27 -3.78 -7.47
N GLY A 50 -33.62 -4.02 -6.21
CA GLY A 50 -34.15 -5.30 -5.75
C GLY A 50 -33.11 -6.43 -5.71
N ARG A 51 -31.82 -6.09 -5.76
CA ARG A 51 -30.73 -7.08 -5.71
C ARG A 51 -30.28 -7.41 -4.28
N GLY A 52 -30.90 -6.76 -3.30
CA GLY A 52 -30.44 -6.81 -1.91
C GLY A 52 -29.18 -6.00 -1.68
N GLY A 53 -28.93 -5.60 -0.44
CA GLY A 53 -27.75 -4.83 -0.09
C GLY A 53 -26.47 -5.66 -0.08
N LEU A 54 -25.35 -5.02 0.27
CA LEU A 54 -24.08 -5.69 0.48
C LEU A 54 -24.15 -6.49 1.78
N ASP A 55 -23.94 -7.80 1.70
CA ASP A 55 -23.91 -8.68 2.85
C ASP A 55 -22.55 -9.39 2.94
N TYR A 56 -22.35 -10.13 4.02
CA TYR A 56 -21.11 -10.88 4.25
C TYR A 56 -20.84 -11.88 3.14
N TYR A 57 -21.86 -12.54 2.63
CA TYR A 57 -21.72 -13.54 1.58
C TYR A 57 -21.18 -12.93 0.28
N LYS A 58 -21.73 -11.79 -0.13
CA LYS A 58 -21.26 -11.07 -1.31
C LYS A 58 -19.84 -10.59 -1.18
N TRP A 59 -19.47 -10.13 0.02
CA TRP A 59 -18.11 -9.71 0.33
C TRP A 59 -17.12 -10.87 0.21
N VAL A 60 -17.46 -12.02 0.80
CA VAL A 60 -16.63 -13.23 0.68
C VAL A 60 -16.51 -13.70 -0.77
N MET A 61 -17.61 -13.65 -1.52
CA MET A 61 -17.61 -14.01 -2.93
C MET A 61 -16.67 -13.13 -3.75
N LEU A 62 -16.63 -11.83 -3.47
CA LEU A 62 -15.71 -10.90 -4.13
C LEU A 62 -14.25 -11.34 -3.94
N PHE A 63 -13.85 -11.63 -2.71
CA PHE A 63 -12.48 -12.02 -2.39
C PHE A 63 -12.17 -13.48 -2.68
N SER A 64 -13.17 -14.29 -3.01
CA SER A 64 -12.96 -15.66 -3.49
C SER A 64 -12.45 -15.71 -4.93
N ASN A 65 -12.64 -14.64 -5.68
CA ASN A 65 -12.15 -14.53 -7.05
C ASN A 65 -10.61 -14.40 -7.04
N PRO A 66 -9.88 -15.29 -7.74
CA PRO A 66 -8.41 -15.20 -7.77
C PRO A 66 -7.88 -13.89 -8.32
N LEU A 67 -8.59 -13.30 -9.28
CA LEU A 67 -8.19 -12.01 -9.86
C LEU A 67 -8.29 -10.89 -8.84
N MET A 68 -9.36 -10.87 -8.05
CA MET A 68 -9.52 -9.87 -6.97
C MET A 68 -8.47 -10.03 -5.89
N ARG A 69 -8.12 -11.27 -5.53
CA ARG A 69 -7.03 -11.54 -4.58
C ARG A 69 -5.70 -10.99 -5.09
N SER A 70 -5.42 -11.19 -6.38
CA SER A 70 -4.19 -10.69 -7.00
C SER A 70 -4.12 -9.17 -6.98
N PHE A 71 -5.20 -8.48 -7.32
CA PHE A 71 -5.26 -7.02 -7.25
C PHE A 71 -5.15 -6.51 -5.82
N THR A 72 -5.76 -7.20 -4.86
CA THR A 72 -5.65 -6.85 -3.44
C THR A 72 -4.22 -7.00 -2.96
N LEU A 73 -3.53 -8.07 -3.35
CA LEU A 73 -2.13 -8.28 -3.01
C LEU A 73 -1.25 -7.18 -3.62
N LEU A 74 -1.49 -6.81 -4.87
CA LEU A 74 -0.78 -5.70 -5.53
C LEU A 74 -0.99 -4.39 -4.78
N PHE A 75 -2.23 -4.11 -4.36
CA PHE A 75 -2.55 -2.94 -3.53
C PHE A 75 -1.77 -2.96 -2.22
N LEU A 76 -1.73 -4.10 -1.54
CA LEU A 76 -1.02 -4.23 -0.26
C LEU A 76 0.49 -4.04 -0.43
N ILE A 77 1.08 -4.58 -1.48
CA ILE A 77 2.49 -4.36 -1.79
C ILE A 77 2.75 -2.87 -2.03
N ALA A 78 1.91 -2.22 -2.83
CA ALA A 78 2.02 -0.79 -3.09
C ALA A 78 1.86 0.03 -1.81
N LEU A 79 0.91 -0.33 -0.95
CA LEU A 79 0.67 0.32 0.33
C LEU A 79 1.90 0.23 1.24
N PHE A 80 2.51 -0.95 1.35
CA PHE A 80 3.66 -1.14 2.23
C PHE A 80 4.89 -0.39 1.72
N TYR A 81 5.16 -0.40 0.42
CA TYR A 81 6.23 0.40 -0.16
C TYR A 81 5.99 1.90 0.03
N HIS A 82 4.77 2.33 -0.22
CA HIS A 82 4.38 3.74 -0.03
C HIS A 82 4.58 4.18 1.42
N ALA A 83 4.12 3.37 2.36
CA ALA A 83 4.27 3.63 3.79
C ALA A 83 5.74 3.63 4.21
N TRP A 84 6.53 2.68 3.73
CA TRP A 84 7.95 2.60 4.04
C TRP A 84 8.69 3.86 3.60
N ILE A 85 8.50 4.26 2.35
CA ILE A 85 9.19 5.44 1.81
C ILE A 85 8.75 6.70 2.55
N GLY A 86 7.44 6.85 2.79
CA GLY A 86 6.90 8.01 3.50
C GLY A 86 7.40 8.10 4.93
N LEU A 87 7.40 6.99 5.66
CA LEU A 87 7.90 6.95 7.04
C LEU A 87 9.42 7.17 7.10
N ARG A 88 10.15 6.61 6.15
CA ARG A 88 11.59 6.84 6.06
C ARG A 88 11.90 8.32 5.90
N ASP A 89 11.19 9.00 5.01
CA ASP A 89 11.40 10.43 4.77
C ASP A 89 11.08 11.27 6.02
N ILE A 90 9.99 10.95 6.73
CA ILE A 90 9.62 11.63 7.97
C ILE A 90 10.69 11.40 9.05
N VAL A 91 11.15 10.17 9.21
CA VAL A 91 12.17 9.85 10.21
C VAL A 91 13.49 10.55 9.91
N MET A 92 13.88 10.64 8.63
CA MET A 92 15.09 11.36 8.24
C MET A 92 15.03 12.84 8.59
N ASP A 93 13.85 13.45 8.51
CA ASP A 93 13.67 14.88 8.78
C ASP A 93 13.59 15.19 10.28
N TYR A 94 12.94 14.33 11.07
CA TYR A 94 12.63 14.63 12.47
C TYR A 94 13.57 13.96 13.47
N VAL A 95 14.17 12.82 13.14
CA VAL A 95 15.06 12.08 14.06
C VAL A 95 16.51 12.38 13.71
N ARG A 96 17.22 13.02 14.64
CA ARG A 96 18.62 13.41 14.44
C ARG A 96 19.63 12.34 14.83
N SER A 97 19.33 11.52 15.84
CA SER A 97 20.22 10.47 16.32
C SER A 97 20.27 9.31 15.33
N ALA A 98 21.47 8.95 14.88
CA ALA A 98 21.68 7.83 13.96
C ALA A 98 21.26 6.48 14.56
N LYS A 99 21.52 6.28 15.85
CA LYS A 99 21.16 5.04 16.54
C LYS A 99 19.65 4.87 16.66
N VAL A 100 18.96 5.94 17.06
CA VAL A 100 17.48 5.95 17.18
C VAL A 100 16.85 5.77 15.80
N ARG A 101 17.38 6.43 14.79
CA ARG A 101 16.92 6.30 13.41
C ARG A 101 17.01 4.86 12.91
N LEU A 102 18.14 4.21 13.15
CA LEU A 102 18.34 2.81 12.78
C LEU A 102 17.35 1.89 13.49
N LEU A 103 17.14 2.10 14.79
CA LEU A 103 16.16 1.33 15.57
C LEU A 103 14.76 1.47 15.00
N ILE A 104 14.34 2.69 14.67
CA ILE A 104 13.02 2.94 14.08
C ILE A 104 12.88 2.25 12.72
N TYR A 105 13.91 2.31 11.88
CA TYR A 105 13.88 1.62 10.57
C TYR A 105 13.73 0.11 10.73
N VAL A 106 14.44 -0.50 11.66
CA VAL A 106 14.34 -1.94 11.93
C VAL A 106 12.94 -2.29 12.43
N LEU A 107 12.41 -1.53 13.38
CA LEU A 107 11.05 -1.75 13.89
C LEU A 107 9.99 -1.62 12.81
N LEU A 108 10.07 -0.59 11.98
CA LEU A 108 9.11 -0.37 10.89
C LEU A 108 9.19 -1.50 9.86
N THR A 109 10.39 -1.94 9.50
CA THR A 109 10.58 -3.05 8.57
C THR A 109 9.95 -4.33 9.11
N VAL A 110 10.20 -4.66 10.37
CA VAL A 110 9.63 -5.85 11.01
C VAL A 110 8.11 -5.78 11.06
N LEU A 111 7.55 -4.63 11.45
CA LEU A 111 6.10 -4.43 11.49
C LEU A 111 5.47 -4.60 10.11
N LEU A 112 6.05 -4.00 9.07
CA LEU A 112 5.52 -4.10 7.72
C LEU A 112 5.59 -5.54 7.20
N LEU A 113 6.65 -6.27 7.52
CA LEU A 113 6.77 -7.68 7.16
C LEU A 113 5.72 -8.53 7.86
N LEU A 114 5.50 -8.30 9.15
CA LEU A 114 4.46 -9.01 9.92
C LEU A 114 3.07 -8.74 9.36
N TYR A 115 2.75 -7.49 9.05
CA TYR A 115 1.47 -7.14 8.43
C TYR A 115 1.32 -7.76 7.04
N SER A 116 2.40 -7.84 6.27
CA SER A 116 2.38 -8.49 4.95
C SER A 116 2.06 -9.98 5.07
N ILE A 117 2.71 -10.67 6.00
CA ILE A 117 2.47 -12.10 6.25
C ILE A 117 1.03 -12.32 6.69
N TRP A 118 0.55 -11.51 7.62
CA TRP A 118 -0.83 -11.60 8.11
C TRP A 118 -1.84 -11.34 7.00
N ALA A 119 -1.60 -10.34 6.17
CA ALA A 119 -2.47 -10.02 5.05
C ALA A 119 -2.57 -11.18 4.05
N VAL A 120 -1.45 -11.83 3.73
CA VAL A 120 -1.44 -13.02 2.86
C VAL A 120 -2.25 -14.15 3.48
N GLN A 121 -2.10 -14.39 4.77
CA GLN A 121 -2.87 -15.42 5.48
C GLN A 121 -4.38 -15.14 5.43
N ILE A 122 -4.78 -13.90 5.63
CA ILE A 122 -6.20 -13.51 5.55
C ILE A 122 -6.75 -13.72 4.14
N LEU A 123 -6.02 -13.28 3.12
CA LEU A 123 -6.49 -13.38 1.73
C LEU A 123 -6.65 -14.83 1.28
N TRP A 124 -5.73 -15.70 1.64
CA TRP A 124 -5.78 -17.11 1.22
C TRP A 124 -6.48 -18.01 2.23
N GLY A 125 -6.84 -17.49 3.39
CA GLY A 125 -7.67 -18.18 4.36
C GLY A 125 -9.17 -18.10 4.07
N ILE A 126 -9.57 -17.32 3.12
CA ILE A 126 -10.96 -17.23 2.65
C ILE A 126 -11.22 -18.33 1.57
#